data_149fab0aa6e75612567a1e085d979237
#
_entry.id   149fab0aa6e75612567a1e085d979237
#
_cell.length_a   1.000
_cell.length_b   1.000
_cell.length_c   1.000
_cell.angle_alpha   90.00
_cell.angle_beta   90.00
_cell.angle_gamma   90.00
#
_symmetry.space_group_name_H-M   'P 1'
#
loop_
_entity.id
_entity.type
_entity.pdbx_description
1 polymer ?
#
loop_
_entity_poly.entity_id
_entity_poly.type
_entity_poly.pdbx_seq_one_letter_code
_entity_poly.pdbx_strand_id
1 'polypeptide(L)'
;MNLVRLIVIAAATAALLSASAGAQTTLEKANRDEVFNIRRGDPEMAGAVKQARATLPDFFALAQSPEPSTQGFSVKVGLPYGTNSTEYFWIAPFERKGDKFVGRLNNTPRHVANMKRGDPITFGENEIIDWHYVEDGKMKGNYTTCVLMRREPRQQAEAFIKQRGLDCRL
;
A
#
# COMPACT_ATOMS: atom_id res chain seq x y z
N MET A 1 22.92 63.72 -44.99
CA MET A 1 22.84 63.28 -43.59
C MET A 1 21.78 62.21 -43.54
N ASN A 2 22.19 60.89 -43.67
CA ASN A 2 21.27 59.74 -43.70
C ASN A 2 21.34 59.03 -42.35
N LEU A 3 20.27 59.06 -41.64
CA LEU A 3 20.07 58.31 -40.38
C LEU A 3 19.59 56.86 -40.69
N VAL A 4 20.50 55.92 -40.54
CA VAL A 4 20.14 54.46 -40.61
C VAL A 4 19.60 54.05 -39.26
N ARG A 5 18.34 53.73 -39.22
CA ARG A 5 17.69 53.11 -38.02
C ARG A 5 17.98 51.60 -38.00
N LEU A 6 18.77 51.17 -37.03
CA LEU A 6 18.92 49.77 -36.71
C LEU A 6 17.67 49.27 -35.97
N ILE A 7 16.97 48.33 -36.58
CA ILE A 7 15.89 47.57 -35.90
C ILE A 7 16.52 46.34 -35.28
N VAL A 8 16.59 46.27 -33.95
CA VAL A 8 17.00 45.09 -33.21
C VAL A 8 15.76 44.23 -33.02
N ILE A 9 15.72 43.11 -33.72
CA ILE A 9 14.68 42.08 -33.52
C ILE A 9 15.14 41.18 -32.37
N ALA A 10 14.53 41.31 -31.19
CA ALA A 10 14.72 40.42 -30.08
C ALA A 10 13.85 39.16 -30.30
N ALA A 11 14.48 38.06 -30.67
CA ALA A 11 13.82 36.75 -30.74
C ALA A 11 13.67 36.19 -29.31
N ALA A 12 12.46 36.24 -28.78
CA ALA A 12 12.09 35.58 -27.52
C ALA A 12 11.93 34.10 -27.78
N THR A 13 12.92 33.29 -27.43
CA THR A 13 12.79 31.82 -27.38
C THR A 13 12.02 31.40 -26.13
N ALA A 14 10.72 31.13 -26.29
CA ALA A 14 9.92 30.50 -25.27
C ALA A 14 10.33 29.03 -25.13
N ALA A 15 11.13 28.72 -24.12
CA ALA A 15 11.40 27.33 -23.72
C ALA A 15 10.14 26.73 -23.12
N LEU A 16 9.46 25.88 -23.88
CA LEU A 16 8.39 25.02 -23.40
C LEU A 16 9.00 23.98 -22.45
N LEU A 17 8.95 24.24 -21.16
CA LEU A 17 9.16 23.24 -20.11
C LEU A 17 8.01 22.25 -20.16
N SER A 18 8.16 21.18 -20.94
CA SER A 18 7.28 20.02 -20.88
C SER A 18 7.47 19.34 -19.52
N ALA A 19 6.63 19.66 -18.55
CA ALA A 19 6.53 18.91 -17.32
C ALA A 19 5.99 17.52 -17.67
N SER A 20 6.88 16.53 -17.82
CA SER A 20 6.51 15.14 -17.87
C SER A 20 5.90 14.79 -16.51
N ALA A 21 4.57 14.69 -16.45
CA ALA A 21 3.87 14.06 -15.34
C ALA A 21 4.25 12.57 -15.36
N GLY A 22 5.38 12.24 -14.73
CA GLY A 22 5.83 10.87 -14.57
C GLY A 22 4.76 10.08 -13.81
N ALA A 23 4.33 8.96 -14.35
CA ALA A 23 3.48 8.02 -13.61
C ALA A 23 4.20 7.67 -12.29
N GLN A 24 3.51 7.87 -11.17
CA GLN A 24 4.07 7.58 -9.85
C GLN A 24 4.39 6.10 -9.73
N THR A 25 5.59 5.77 -9.31
CA THR A 25 6.02 4.38 -9.13
C THR A 25 5.26 3.70 -8.01
N THR A 26 5.18 2.36 -8.06
CA THR A 26 4.59 1.53 -6.98
C THR A 26 5.22 1.86 -5.63
N LEU A 27 6.54 2.13 -5.65
CA LEU A 27 7.31 2.46 -4.46
C LEU A 27 6.93 3.81 -3.84
N GLU A 28 6.72 4.84 -4.67
CA GLU A 28 6.25 6.15 -4.20
C GLU A 28 4.86 6.05 -3.58
N LYS A 29 3.98 5.23 -4.16
CA LYS A 29 2.66 4.93 -3.62
C LYS A 29 2.76 4.21 -2.27
N ALA A 30 3.61 3.19 -2.17
CA ALA A 30 3.85 2.45 -0.93
C ALA A 30 4.42 3.34 0.18
N ASN A 31 5.33 4.26 -0.15
CA ASN A 31 5.90 5.21 0.81
C ASN A 31 4.86 6.18 1.41
N ARG A 32 3.79 6.45 0.68
CA ARG A 32 2.68 7.31 1.13
C ARG A 32 1.51 6.53 1.73
N ASP A 33 1.69 5.25 2.05
CA ASP A 33 0.61 4.34 2.47
C ASP A 33 -0.55 4.29 1.44
N GLU A 34 -0.21 4.49 0.16
CA GLU A 34 -1.18 4.49 -0.92
C GLU A 34 -1.64 3.08 -1.27
N VAL A 35 -2.93 2.97 -1.55
CA VAL A 35 -3.55 1.71 -1.92
C VAL A 35 -3.16 1.31 -3.34
N PHE A 36 -2.83 0.04 -3.52
CA PHE A 36 -2.50 -0.53 -4.82
C PHE A 36 -3.75 -1.10 -5.50
N ASN A 37 -3.97 -0.72 -6.77
CA ASN A 37 -4.91 -1.42 -7.62
C ASN A 37 -4.31 -2.78 -8.02
N ILE A 38 -4.77 -3.84 -7.35
CA ILE A 38 -4.44 -5.21 -7.71
C ILE A 38 -5.28 -5.58 -8.93
N ARG A 39 -4.63 -5.92 -10.05
CA ARG A 39 -5.34 -6.39 -11.24
C ARG A 39 -6.13 -7.65 -10.88
N ARG A 40 -7.43 -7.65 -11.18
CA ARG A 40 -8.28 -8.82 -10.96
C ARG A 40 -7.72 -10.02 -11.75
N GLY A 41 -7.56 -11.18 -11.10
CA GLY A 41 -7.01 -12.38 -11.74
C GLY A 41 -5.48 -12.49 -11.78
N ASP A 42 -4.77 -11.68 -11.02
CA ASP A 42 -3.30 -11.77 -10.86
C ASP A 42 -2.93 -13.05 -10.06
N PRO A 43 -2.27 -14.05 -10.68
CA PRO A 43 -2.01 -15.33 -10.05
C PRO A 43 -1.02 -15.25 -8.88
N GLU A 44 0.00 -14.37 -8.96
CA GLU A 44 0.96 -14.19 -7.86
C GLU A 44 0.28 -13.55 -6.64
N MET A 45 -0.57 -12.55 -6.90
CA MET A 45 -1.35 -11.92 -5.84
C MET A 45 -2.35 -12.89 -5.22
N ALA A 46 -3.02 -13.72 -6.03
CA ALA A 46 -3.90 -14.78 -5.54
C ALA A 46 -3.12 -15.80 -4.68
N GLY A 47 -1.90 -16.16 -5.08
CA GLY A 47 -1.00 -17.01 -4.30
C GLY A 47 -0.63 -16.40 -2.95
N ALA A 48 -0.31 -15.10 -2.93
CA ALA A 48 -0.01 -14.37 -1.70
C ALA A 48 -1.20 -14.33 -0.73
N VAL A 49 -2.40 -14.04 -1.25
CA VAL A 49 -3.64 -14.07 -0.44
C VAL A 49 -3.90 -15.47 0.11
N LYS A 50 -3.72 -16.52 -0.71
CA LYS A 50 -3.86 -17.91 -0.25
C LYS A 50 -2.89 -18.23 0.89
N GLN A 51 -1.63 -17.82 0.77
CA GLN A 51 -0.61 -18.01 1.80
C GLN A 51 -0.95 -17.25 3.07
N ALA A 52 -1.35 -15.98 2.97
CA ALA A 52 -1.78 -15.18 4.11
C ALA A 52 -2.94 -15.84 4.87
N ARG A 53 -3.96 -16.31 4.15
CA ARG A 53 -5.10 -16.98 4.74
C ARG A 53 -4.76 -18.32 5.39
N ALA A 54 -3.86 -19.09 4.82
CA ALA A 54 -3.42 -20.37 5.38
C ALA A 54 -2.71 -20.21 6.74
N THR A 55 -2.13 -19.04 7.01
CA THR A 55 -1.38 -18.72 8.24
C THR A 55 -2.13 -17.78 9.18
N LEU A 56 -3.40 -17.42 8.86
CA LEU A 56 -4.26 -16.60 9.74
C LEU A 56 -4.48 -17.22 11.13
N PRO A 57 -4.69 -18.54 11.30
CA PRO A 57 -4.85 -19.13 12.63
C PRO A 57 -3.67 -18.87 13.56
N ASP A 58 -2.44 -19.03 13.06
CA ASP A 58 -1.21 -18.79 13.83
C ASP A 58 -1.05 -17.31 14.16
N PHE A 59 -1.33 -16.44 13.19
CA PHE A 59 -1.34 -14.99 13.38
C PHE A 59 -2.32 -14.56 14.47
N PHE A 60 -3.54 -15.08 14.46
CA PHE A 60 -4.55 -14.75 15.47
C PHE A 60 -4.19 -15.29 16.85
N ALA A 61 -3.62 -16.50 16.94
CA ALA A 61 -3.15 -17.05 18.20
C ALA A 61 -2.09 -16.14 18.83
N LEU A 62 -1.11 -15.69 18.03
CA LEU A 62 -0.08 -14.75 18.48
C LEU A 62 -0.66 -13.37 18.82
N ALA A 63 -1.60 -12.85 18.04
CA ALA A 63 -2.24 -11.56 18.31
C ALA A 63 -3.09 -11.56 19.61
N GLN A 64 -3.64 -12.71 20.03
CA GLN A 64 -4.36 -12.85 21.29
C GLN A 64 -3.44 -12.96 22.51
N SER A 65 -2.24 -13.50 22.34
CA SER A 65 -1.24 -13.66 23.39
C SER A 65 0.14 -13.22 22.85
N PRO A 66 0.34 -11.89 22.69
CA PRO A 66 1.57 -11.38 22.09
C PRO A 66 2.80 -11.73 22.93
N GLU A 67 3.85 -12.17 22.26
CA GLU A 67 5.17 -12.30 22.87
C GLU A 67 5.81 -10.91 23.06
N PRO A 68 6.73 -10.73 24.01
CA PRO A 68 7.37 -9.43 24.26
C PRO A 68 8.09 -8.82 23.04
N SER A 69 8.56 -9.67 22.13
CA SER A 69 9.23 -9.26 20.88
C SER A 69 8.25 -8.85 19.76
N THR A 70 6.94 -9.08 19.95
CA THR A 70 5.91 -8.90 18.91
C THR A 70 5.03 -7.69 19.15
N GLN A 71 4.72 -6.94 18.09
CA GLN A 71 3.88 -5.74 18.14
C GLN A 71 3.29 -5.39 16.78
N GLY A 72 2.40 -4.39 16.73
CA GLY A 72 1.93 -3.81 15.47
C GLY A 72 1.06 -4.75 14.63
N PHE A 73 0.27 -5.60 15.28
CA PHE A 73 -0.64 -6.51 14.59
C PHE A 73 -1.67 -5.77 13.74
N SER A 74 -1.78 -6.17 12.48
CA SER A 74 -2.68 -5.56 11.51
C SER A 74 -3.17 -6.60 10.50
N VAL A 75 -4.41 -6.44 10.03
CA VAL A 75 -4.97 -7.25 8.94
C VAL A 75 -5.33 -6.36 7.76
N LYS A 76 -5.27 -6.90 6.54
CA LYS A 76 -5.63 -6.19 5.32
C LYS A 76 -7.00 -6.63 4.83
N VAL A 77 -7.89 -5.67 4.62
CA VAL A 77 -9.28 -5.90 4.17
C VAL A 77 -9.57 -5.03 2.96
N GLY A 78 -10.36 -5.55 2.03
CA GLY A 78 -10.82 -4.82 0.86
C GLY A 78 -12.20 -4.20 1.07
N LEU A 79 -12.34 -2.91 0.78
CA LEU A 79 -13.62 -2.23 0.76
C LEU A 79 -14.03 -1.91 -0.68
N PRO A 80 -15.25 -2.26 -1.11
CA PRO A 80 -15.69 -1.98 -2.48
C PRO A 80 -15.90 -0.48 -2.69
N TYR A 81 -15.60 -0.01 -3.90
CA TYR A 81 -15.98 1.33 -4.37
C TYR A 81 -16.34 1.29 -5.86
N GLY A 82 -17.20 2.20 -6.29
CA GLY A 82 -17.72 2.18 -7.65
C GLY A 82 -18.38 0.83 -8.00
N THR A 83 -18.42 0.49 -9.29
CA THR A 83 -19.16 -0.69 -9.76
C THR A 83 -18.37 -2.00 -9.60
N ASN A 84 -17.05 -1.98 -9.73
CA ASN A 84 -16.22 -3.21 -9.80
C ASN A 84 -14.81 -3.04 -9.22
N SER A 85 -14.60 -2.10 -8.33
CA SER A 85 -13.30 -1.78 -7.77
C SER A 85 -13.26 -2.05 -6.27
N THR A 86 -12.06 -2.30 -5.75
CA THR A 86 -11.81 -2.55 -4.33
C THR A 86 -10.58 -1.77 -3.90
N GLU A 87 -10.71 -1.04 -2.81
CA GLU A 87 -9.60 -0.38 -2.14
C GLU A 87 -9.23 -1.18 -0.90
N TYR A 88 -7.93 -1.42 -0.70
CA TYR A 88 -7.45 -2.28 0.38
C TYR A 88 -6.84 -1.45 1.50
N PHE A 89 -7.20 -1.81 2.73
CA PHE A 89 -6.80 -1.08 3.93
C PHE A 89 -6.13 -2.00 4.94
N TRP A 90 -5.08 -1.50 5.57
CA TRP A 90 -4.61 -2.06 6.82
C TRP A 90 -5.54 -1.63 7.95
N ILE A 91 -5.91 -2.58 8.79
CA ILE A 91 -6.83 -2.40 9.90
C ILE A 91 -6.05 -2.64 11.20
N ALA A 92 -5.92 -1.61 12.02
CA ALA A 92 -5.27 -1.66 13.32
C ALA A 92 -5.72 -0.48 14.20
N PRO A 93 -6.03 -0.66 15.49
CA PRO A 93 -6.22 -1.95 16.14
C PRO A 93 -7.48 -2.68 15.63
N PHE A 94 -7.56 -3.97 15.88
CA PHE A 94 -8.75 -4.77 15.62
C PHE A 94 -9.01 -5.76 16.76
N GLU A 95 -10.26 -6.19 16.91
CA GLU A 95 -10.69 -7.19 17.89
C GLU A 95 -11.77 -8.10 17.31
N ARG A 96 -11.85 -9.34 17.80
CA ARG A 96 -12.93 -10.28 17.43
C ARG A 96 -14.19 -9.97 18.26
N LYS A 97 -15.32 -9.87 17.56
CA LYS A 97 -16.66 -9.71 18.15
C LYS A 97 -17.57 -10.80 17.58
N GLY A 98 -17.69 -11.94 18.29
CA GLY A 98 -18.40 -13.11 17.82
C GLY A 98 -17.75 -13.69 16.55
N ASP A 99 -18.52 -13.77 15.47
CA ASP A 99 -18.12 -14.27 14.15
C ASP A 99 -17.46 -13.18 13.25
N LYS A 100 -17.45 -11.93 13.72
CA LYS A 100 -16.88 -10.77 13.00
C LYS A 100 -15.68 -10.19 13.73
N PHE A 101 -15.04 -9.26 13.07
CA PHE A 101 -14.02 -8.38 13.62
C PHE A 101 -14.49 -6.94 13.54
N VAL A 102 -14.08 -6.13 14.50
CA VAL A 102 -14.20 -4.67 14.47
C VAL A 102 -12.79 -4.10 14.55
N GLY A 103 -12.49 -3.14 13.71
CA GLY A 103 -11.18 -2.50 13.70
C GLY A 103 -11.22 -1.10 13.13
N ARG A 104 -10.06 -0.44 13.05
CA ARG A 104 -9.95 0.92 12.54
C ARG A 104 -9.10 0.99 11.29
N LEU A 105 -9.54 1.78 10.31
CA LEU A 105 -8.75 2.06 9.11
C LEU A 105 -7.41 2.70 9.49
N ASN A 106 -6.31 2.09 9.11
CA ASN A 106 -4.97 2.60 9.38
C ASN A 106 -4.33 3.32 8.17
N ASN A 107 -5.03 3.37 7.04
CA ASN A 107 -4.68 4.15 5.85
C ASN A 107 -5.73 5.22 5.59
N THR A 108 -5.35 6.25 4.84
CA THR A 108 -6.29 7.27 4.36
C THR A 108 -6.99 6.77 3.10
N PRO A 109 -8.36 6.67 3.08
CA PRO A 109 -9.12 6.34 1.89
C PRO A 109 -8.91 7.35 0.76
N ARG A 110 -8.93 6.86 -0.48
CA ARG A 110 -8.82 7.68 -1.70
C ARG A 110 -10.09 7.62 -2.55
N HIS A 111 -10.68 6.44 -2.60
CA HIS A 111 -11.80 6.14 -3.47
C HIS A 111 -13.06 5.78 -2.69
N VAL A 112 -12.91 5.23 -1.49
CA VAL A 112 -14.06 4.97 -0.61
C VAL A 112 -14.54 6.28 -0.02
N ALA A 113 -15.69 6.76 -0.52
CA ALA A 113 -16.27 8.03 -0.09
C ALA A 113 -16.72 7.97 1.38
N ASN A 114 -16.72 9.13 2.04
CA ASN A 114 -17.24 9.33 3.40
C ASN A 114 -16.52 8.55 4.51
N MET A 115 -15.30 8.09 4.25
CA MET A 115 -14.45 7.45 5.25
C MET A 115 -13.11 8.16 5.38
N LYS A 116 -12.52 8.08 6.56
CA LYS A 116 -11.19 8.62 6.87
C LYS A 116 -10.39 7.65 7.71
N ARG A 117 -9.08 7.86 7.77
CA ARG A 117 -8.20 7.11 8.68
C ARG A 117 -8.75 7.19 10.13
N GLY A 118 -8.80 6.07 10.80
CA GLY A 118 -9.32 5.93 12.16
C GLY A 118 -10.79 5.55 12.24
N ASP A 119 -11.55 5.62 11.14
CA ASP A 119 -12.95 5.19 11.14
C ASP A 119 -13.09 3.71 11.43
N PRO A 120 -14.11 3.30 12.21
CA PRO A 120 -14.36 1.91 12.52
C PRO A 120 -14.95 1.18 11.31
N ILE A 121 -14.54 -0.08 11.13
CA ILE A 121 -15.18 -1.01 10.20
C ILE A 121 -15.44 -2.35 10.87
N THR A 122 -16.44 -3.06 10.36
CA THR A 122 -16.74 -4.45 10.73
C THR A 122 -16.51 -5.33 9.51
N PHE A 123 -15.81 -6.45 9.68
CA PHE A 123 -15.47 -7.37 8.60
C PHE A 123 -15.44 -8.83 9.07
N GLY A 124 -15.59 -9.75 8.13
CA GLY A 124 -15.47 -11.19 8.37
C GLY A 124 -14.03 -11.67 8.15
N GLU A 125 -13.71 -12.83 8.70
CA GLU A 125 -12.41 -13.47 8.51
C GLU A 125 -12.11 -13.76 7.02
N ASN A 126 -13.14 -14.12 6.26
CA ASN A 126 -13.06 -14.37 4.82
C ASN A 126 -12.77 -13.12 3.97
N GLU A 127 -12.93 -11.92 4.54
CA GLU A 127 -12.60 -10.65 3.89
C GLU A 127 -11.13 -10.26 4.07
N ILE A 128 -10.41 -10.94 4.99
CA ILE A 128 -8.98 -10.72 5.22
C ILE A 128 -8.19 -11.32 4.05
N ILE A 129 -7.33 -10.49 3.45
CA ILE A 129 -6.48 -10.88 2.32
C ILE A 129 -5.00 -10.94 2.68
N ASP A 130 -4.60 -10.32 3.79
CA ASP A 130 -3.22 -10.28 4.26
C ASP A 130 -3.18 -9.91 5.74
N TRP A 131 -2.04 -10.08 6.38
CA TRP A 131 -1.78 -9.68 7.73
C TRP A 131 -0.31 -9.30 7.92
N HIS A 132 0.02 -8.53 8.95
CA HIS A 132 1.38 -8.36 9.42
C HIS A 132 1.44 -8.14 10.93
N TYR A 133 2.61 -8.39 11.49
CA TYR A 133 3.07 -7.91 12.78
C TYR A 133 4.59 -7.66 12.71
N VAL A 134 5.15 -7.01 13.71
CA VAL A 134 6.58 -6.79 13.82
C VAL A 134 7.13 -7.68 14.92
N GLU A 135 8.18 -8.46 14.62
CA GLU A 135 8.92 -9.29 15.54
C GLU A 135 10.41 -8.95 15.43
N ASP A 136 11.03 -8.58 16.54
CA ASP A 136 12.45 -8.15 16.60
C ASP A 136 12.81 -7.10 15.53
N GLY A 137 11.93 -6.14 15.29
CA GLY A 137 12.11 -5.09 14.29
C GLY A 137 11.88 -5.52 12.84
N LYS A 138 11.48 -6.77 12.58
CA LYS A 138 11.15 -7.29 11.25
C LYS A 138 9.65 -7.47 11.09
N MET A 139 9.11 -6.99 9.98
CA MET A 139 7.70 -7.12 9.65
C MET A 139 7.44 -8.49 9.02
N LYS A 140 6.74 -9.36 9.72
CA LYS A 140 6.29 -10.68 9.30
C LYS A 140 4.96 -10.61 8.56
N GLY A 141 4.67 -11.59 7.70
CA GLY A 141 3.50 -11.57 6.82
C GLY A 141 3.68 -10.62 5.64
N ASN A 142 2.70 -9.75 5.38
CA ASN A 142 2.75 -8.73 4.34
C ASN A 142 3.00 -9.31 2.92
N TYR A 143 2.43 -10.47 2.67
CA TYR A 143 2.66 -11.28 1.46
C TYR A 143 2.31 -10.53 0.17
N THR A 144 1.21 -9.78 0.19
CA THR A 144 0.78 -9.01 -0.98
C THR A 144 1.73 -7.86 -1.31
N THR A 145 2.35 -7.23 -0.31
CA THR A 145 3.38 -6.20 -0.54
C THR A 145 4.66 -6.83 -1.09
N CYS A 146 5.04 -8.03 -0.62
CA CYS A 146 6.20 -8.74 -1.16
C CYS A 146 6.06 -9.07 -2.65
N VAL A 147 4.83 -9.40 -3.12
CA VAL A 147 4.56 -9.56 -4.56
C VAL A 147 4.84 -8.26 -5.31
N LEU A 148 4.38 -7.13 -4.79
CA LEU A 148 4.61 -5.83 -5.42
C LEU A 148 6.10 -5.49 -5.48
N MET A 149 6.84 -5.75 -4.40
CA MET A 149 8.28 -5.48 -4.36
C MET A 149 9.07 -6.31 -5.39
N ARG A 150 8.68 -7.57 -5.66
CA ARG A 150 9.32 -8.38 -6.71
C ARG A 150 9.15 -7.81 -8.12
N ARG A 151 8.20 -6.92 -8.34
CA ARG A 151 7.92 -6.26 -9.64
C ARG A 151 8.66 -4.93 -9.79
N GLU A 152 9.24 -4.42 -8.72
CA GLU A 152 10.03 -3.20 -8.74
C GLU A 152 11.48 -3.48 -9.15
N PRO A 153 12.20 -2.49 -9.68
CA PRO A 153 13.64 -2.60 -9.89
C PRO A 153 14.34 -3.03 -8.60
N ARG A 154 15.20 -4.05 -8.70
CA ARG A 154 15.79 -4.75 -7.54
C ARG A 154 16.37 -3.81 -6.48
N GLN A 155 17.13 -2.81 -6.89
CA GLN A 155 17.74 -1.84 -5.97
C GLN A 155 16.68 -1.06 -5.18
N GLN A 156 15.57 -0.67 -5.83
CA GLN A 156 14.48 0.06 -5.19
C GLN A 156 13.71 -0.85 -4.23
N ALA A 157 13.43 -2.08 -4.64
CA ALA A 157 12.77 -3.08 -3.78
C ALA A 157 13.60 -3.38 -2.52
N GLU A 158 14.90 -3.62 -2.65
CA GLU A 158 15.81 -3.87 -1.52
C GLU A 158 15.85 -2.68 -0.55
N ALA A 159 15.95 -1.46 -1.08
CA ALA A 159 15.92 -0.24 -0.26
C ALA A 159 14.62 -0.11 0.54
N PHE A 160 13.46 -0.34 -0.10
CA PHE A 160 12.16 -0.28 0.55
C PHE A 160 11.99 -1.37 1.61
N ILE A 161 12.35 -2.62 1.28
CA ILE A 161 12.30 -3.76 2.20
C ILE A 161 13.13 -3.46 3.45
N LYS A 162 14.36 -2.96 3.26
CA LYS A 162 15.23 -2.57 4.38
C LYS A 162 14.64 -1.42 5.20
N GLN A 163 14.15 -0.38 4.54
CA GLN A 163 13.57 0.79 5.21
C GLN A 163 12.35 0.44 6.06
N ARG A 164 11.51 -0.48 5.57
CA ARG A 164 10.26 -0.89 6.23
C ARG A 164 10.41 -2.13 7.11
N GLY A 165 11.59 -2.73 7.15
CA GLY A 165 11.84 -3.95 7.90
C GLY A 165 11.06 -5.16 7.40
N LEU A 166 10.66 -5.19 6.10
CA LEU A 166 9.88 -6.28 5.54
C LEU A 166 10.70 -7.59 5.48
N ASP A 167 10.08 -8.70 5.83
CA ASP A 167 10.65 -10.05 5.66
C ASP A 167 10.25 -10.64 4.29
N CYS A 168 10.64 -9.95 3.20
CA CYS A 168 10.38 -10.38 1.83
C CYS A 168 11.62 -11.02 1.21
N ARG A 169 11.41 -12.14 0.51
CA ARG A 169 12.40 -12.70 -0.42
C ARG A 169 12.11 -12.18 -1.83
N LEU A 170 13.11 -11.55 -2.46
CA LEU A 170 13.06 -11.06 -3.84
C LEU A 170 13.52 -12.13 -4.83
#